data_9aeecdfaff40269524c6d8e88b78ce3e
#
_entry.id   9aeecdfaff40269524c6d8e88b78ce3e
#
_cell.length_a   1.000
_cell.length_b   1.000
_cell.length_c   1.000
_cell.angle_alpha   90.00
_cell.angle_beta   90.00
_cell.angle_gamma   90.00
#
_symmetry.space_group_name_H-M   'P 1'
#
loop_
_entity.id
_entity.type
_entity.pdbx_description
1 polymer ?
#
loop_
_entity_poly.entity_id
_entity_poly.type
_entity_poly.pdbx_seq_one_letter_code
_entity_poly.pdbx_strand_id
1 'polypeptide(L)'
;LAIIAFVVLLTARVNAVTRHADAASEAGNAFLEALSNDPQNAQGHLDKARDELGQAKSNLHSIPLEQMQMISWVKRNVDASDTLITHMENVLNEAGPVMISLSGVVDFSSGSLKSNPDLSSLNPSMWDDAREAAKVIKEAREAIHGIDTAGLLPDVHNAVHDAREMLDEVYR
;
A
#
# COMPACT_ATOMS: atom_id res chain seq x y z
N LEU A 1 -22.45 -20.64 22.74
CA LEU A 1 -22.55 -20.84 21.28
C LEU A 1 -22.31 -19.53 20.52
N ALA A 2 -22.95 -18.39 20.89
CA ALA A 2 -22.79 -17.10 20.22
C ALA A 2 -21.33 -16.59 20.27
N ILE A 3 -20.62 -16.73 21.38
CA ILE A 3 -19.22 -16.31 21.54
C ILE A 3 -18.30 -17.12 20.63
N ILE A 4 -18.50 -18.42 20.51
CA ILE A 4 -17.68 -19.28 19.63
C ILE A 4 -17.92 -18.93 18.17
N ALA A 5 -19.16 -18.74 17.75
CA ALA A 5 -19.49 -18.30 16.39
C ALA A 5 -18.89 -16.92 16.07
N PHE A 6 -18.89 -16.00 17.04
CA PHE A 6 -18.30 -14.68 16.92
C PHE A 6 -16.78 -14.76 16.75
N VAL A 7 -16.08 -15.54 17.58
CA VAL A 7 -14.62 -15.74 17.47
C VAL A 7 -14.25 -16.36 16.13
N VAL A 8 -14.99 -17.35 15.64
CA VAL A 8 -14.74 -17.98 14.34
C VAL A 8 -14.92 -16.97 13.19
N LEU A 9 -15.98 -16.17 13.23
CA LEU A 9 -16.23 -15.12 12.22
C LEU A 9 -15.12 -14.06 12.22
N LEU A 10 -14.68 -13.64 13.41
CA LEU A 10 -13.61 -12.68 13.55
C LEU A 10 -12.29 -13.23 12.99
N THR A 11 -11.93 -14.46 13.35
CA THR A 11 -10.70 -15.11 12.84
C THR A 11 -10.73 -15.24 11.33
N ALA A 12 -11.86 -15.61 10.73
CA ALA A 12 -12.01 -15.72 9.29
C ALA A 12 -11.84 -14.36 8.59
N ARG A 13 -12.35 -13.27 9.18
CA ARG A 13 -12.20 -11.91 8.62
C ARG A 13 -10.79 -11.39 8.74
N VAL A 14 -10.14 -11.58 9.89
CA VAL A 14 -8.73 -11.22 10.07
C VAL A 14 -7.86 -11.97 9.07
N ASN A 15 -8.03 -13.27 8.91
CA ASN A 15 -7.28 -14.05 7.92
C ASN A 15 -7.54 -13.58 6.48
N ALA A 16 -8.76 -13.12 6.15
CA ALA A 16 -9.04 -12.57 4.82
C ALA A 16 -8.31 -11.22 4.61
N VAL A 17 -8.32 -10.35 5.61
CA VAL A 17 -7.58 -9.07 5.56
C VAL A 17 -6.08 -9.33 5.37
N THR A 18 -5.47 -10.20 6.18
CA THR A 18 -4.05 -10.54 6.08
C THR A 18 -3.70 -11.09 4.71
N ARG A 19 -4.46 -12.07 4.21
CA ARG A 19 -4.20 -12.66 2.89
C ARG A 19 -4.25 -11.63 1.75
N HIS A 20 -5.22 -10.72 1.77
CA HIS A 20 -5.31 -9.68 0.74
C HIS A 20 -4.24 -8.61 0.92
N ALA A 21 -3.84 -8.29 2.15
CA ALA A 21 -2.72 -7.39 2.41
C ALA A 21 -1.39 -7.98 1.90
N ASP A 22 -1.13 -9.26 2.15
CA ASP A 22 0.06 -9.97 1.64
C ASP A 22 0.06 -9.99 0.11
N ALA A 23 -1.07 -10.31 -0.53
CA ALA A 23 -1.19 -10.31 -1.99
C ALA A 23 -1.02 -8.89 -2.59
N ALA A 24 -1.49 -7.85 -1.90
CA ALA A 24 -1.27 -6.46 -2.28
C ALA A 24 0.20 -6.08 -2.18
N SER A 25 0.88 -6.49 -1.10
CA SER A 25 2.33 -6.26 -0.91
C SER A 25 3.15 -6.95 -2.00
N GLU A 26 2.86 -8.22 -2.31
CA GLU A 26 3.49 -8.95 -3.40
C GLU A 26 3.29 -8.25 -4.75
N ALA A 27 2.06 -7.84 -5.05
CA ALA A 27 1.75 -7.12 -6.28
C ALA A 27 2.40 -5.73 -6.33
N GLY A 28 2.51 -5.02 -5.19
CA GLY A 28 3.21 -3.74 -5.06
C GLY A 28 4.70 -3.88 -5.32
N ASN A 29 5.35 -4.90 -4.76
CA ASN A 29 6.75 -5.19 -5.03
C ASN A 29 6.99 -5.55 -6.51
N ALA A 30 6.12 -6.38 -7.10
CA ALA A 30 6.18 -6.71 -8.52
C ALA A 30 5.95 -5.47 -9.40
N PHE A 31 5.11 -4.53 -8.98
CA PHE A 31 4.93 -3.24 -9.65
C PHE A 31 6.21 -2.42 -9.66
N LEU A 32 6.89 -2.25 -8.50
CA LEU A 32 8.14 -1.51 -8.41
C LEU A 32 9.26 -2.15 -9.25
N GLU A 33 9.35 -3.48 -9.24
CA GLU A 33 10.29 -4.21 -10.09
C GLU A 33 9.98 -4.01 -11.58
N ALA A 34 8.70 -4.07 -11.96
CA ALA A 34 8.26 -3.89 -13.34
C ALA A 34 8.55 -2.49 -13.87
N LEU A 35 8.46 -1.43 -13.05
CA LEU A 35 8.82 -0.06 -13.47
C LEU A 35 10.23 0.03 -14.02
N SER A 36 11.17 -0.76 -13.49
CA SER A 36 12.57 -0.77 -13.90
C SER A 36 12.84 -1.73 -15.07
N ASN A 37 12.26 -2.94 -15.02
CA ASN A 37 12.63 -4.05 -15.89
C ASN A 37 11.62 -4.33 -17.01
N ASP A 38 10.33 -4.08 -16.78
CA ASP A 38 9.23 -4.39 -17.69
C ASP A 38 8.05 -3.41 -17.55
N PRO A 39 8.22 -2.13 -17.94
CA PRO A 39 7.20 -1.09 -17.74
C PRO A 39 5.84 -1.40 -18.40
N GLN A 40 5.81 -2.29 -19.42
CA GLN A 40 4.57 -2.67 -20.10
C GLN A 40 3.66 -3.51 -19.19
N ASN A 41 4.24 -4.28 -18.27
CA ASN A 41 3.50 -5.08 -17.30
C ASN A 41 3.24 -4.36 -15.97
N ALA A 42 3.85 -3.19 -15.73
CA ALA A 42 3.69 -2.43 -14.50
C ALA A 42 2.21 -2.10 -14.22
N GLN A 43 1.43 -1.72 -15.25
CA GLN A 43 0.01 -1.43 -15.08
C GLN A 43 -0.78 -2.62 -14.52
N GLY A 44 -0.50 -3.84 -15.00
CA GLY A 44 -1.18 -5.05 -14.51
C GLY A 44 -0.88 -5.34 -13.04
N HIS A 45 0.35 -5.12 -12.59
CA HIS A 45 0.72 -5.25 -11.18
C HIS A 45 0.11 -4.16 -10.31
N LEU A 46 0.04 -2.92 -10.80
CA LEU A 46 -0.63 -1.82 -10.12
C LEU A 46 -2.12 -2.10 -9.91
N ASP A 47 -2.81 -2.56 -10.96
CA ASP A 47 -4.24 -2.86 -10.90
C ASP A 47 -4.50 -4.03 -9.92
N LYS A 48 -3.65 -5.06 -9.92
CA LYS A 48 -3.72 -6.17 -8.95
C LYS A 48 -3.52 -5.68 -7.52
N ALA A 49 -2.53 -4.83 -7.27
CA ALA A 49 -2.27 -4.28 -5.94
C ALA A 49 -3.47 -3.46 -5.42
N ARG A 50 -4.07 -2.65 -6.28
CA ARG A 50 -5.29 -1.88 -5.95
C ARG A 50 -6.48 -2.77 -5.60
N ASP A 51 -6.73 -3.80 -6.41
CA ASP A 51 -7.83 -4.72 -6.20
C ASP A 51 -7.68 -5.46 -4.87
N GLU A 52 -6.50 -5.97 -4.58
CA GLU A 52 -6.20 -6.67 -3.32
C GLU A 52 -6.31 -5.75 -2.10
N LEU A 53 -5.83 -4.49 -2.17
CA LEU A 53 -6.03 -3.52 -1.09
C LEU A 53 -7.50 -3.17 -0.89
N GLY A 54 -8.26 -3.00 -1.97
CA GLY A 54 -9.71 -2.75 -1.91
C GLY A 54 -10.44 -3.91 -1.22
N GLN A 55 -10.04 -5.16 -1.49
CA GLN A 55 -10.59 -6.34 -0.83
C GLN A 55 -10.18 -6.41 0.65
N ALA A 56 -8.94 -6.09 1.00
CA ALA A 56 -8.48 -6.00 2.39
C ALA A 56 -9.32 -4.98 3.16
N LYS A 57 -9.51 -3.78 2.60
CA LYS A 57 -10.33 -2.70 3.18
C LYS A 57 -11.78 -3.13 3.39
N SER A 58 -12.39 -3.74 2.38
CA SER A 58 -13.77 -4.23 2.46
C SER A 58 -13.93 -5.29 3.56
N ASN A 59 -12.99 -6.23 3.68
CA ASN A 59 -12.99 -7.23 4.73
C ASN A 59 -12.79 -6.59 6.11
N LEU A 60 -11.90 -5.61 6.25
CA LEU A 60 -11.66 -4.88 7.49
C LEU A 60 -12.93 -4.16 7.97
N HIS A 61 -13.58 -3.40 7.09
CA HIS A 61 -14.81 -2.65 7.40
C HIS A 61 -16.03 -3.56 7.63
N SER A 62 -15.98 -4.82 7.21
CA SER A 62 -17.04 -5.78 7.50
C SER A 62 -16.96 -6.38 8.93
N ILE A 63 -15.91 -6.07 9.68
CA ILE A 63 -15.79 -6.46 11.09
C ILE A 63 -16.76 -5.59 11.91
N PRO A 64 -17.61 -6.17 12.78
CA PRO A 64 -18.57 -5.40 13.57
C PRO A 64 -17.86 -4.66 14.71
N LEU A 65 -17.20 -3.56 14.37
CA LEU A 65 -16.32 -2.79 15.27
C LEU A 65 -17.05 -2.14 16.43
N GLU A 66 -18.33 -1.79 16.25
CA GLU A 66 -19.13 -1.16 17.33
C GLU A 66 -19.22 -2.01 18.59
N GLN A 67 -19.25 -3.34 18.43
CA GLN A 67 -19.28 -4.29 19.55
C GLN A 67 -17.87 -4.56 20.13
N MET A 68 -16.81 -4.22 19.39
CA MET A 68 -15.42 -4.52 19.72
C MET A 68 -14.64 -3.31 20.25
N GLN A 69 -15.20 -2.10 20.15
CA GLN A 69 -14.55 -0.86 20.61
C GLN A 69 -14.18 -0.87 22.11
N MET A 70 -14.80 -1.78 22.88
CA MET A 70 -14.48 -1.98 24.30
C MET A 70 -13.16 -2.74 24.54
N ILE A 71 -12.59 -3.35 23.48
CA ILE A 71 -11.34 -4.13 23.58
C ILE A 71 -10.20 -3.31 22.95
N SER A 72 -9.45 -2.63 23.76
CA SER A 72 -8.45 -1.64 23.30
C SER A 72 -7.40 -2.18 22.33
N TRP A 73 -6.99 -3.45 22.46
CA TRP A 73 -6.02 -4.05 21.54
C TRP A 73 -6.61 -4.34 20.16
N VAL A 74 -7.89 -4.71 20.10
CA VAL A 74 -8.60 -4.93 18.80
C VAL A 74 -8.68 -3.60 18.07
N LYS A 75 -9.16 -2.56 18.76
CA LYS A 75 -9.25 -1.22 18.18
C LYS A 75 -7.90 -0.75 17.63
N ARG A 76 -6.82 -0.92 18.37
CA ARG A 76 -5.47 -0.53 17.94
C ARG A 76 -5.05 -1.23 16.65
N ASN A 77 -5.28 -2.54 16.55
CA ASN A 77 -4.93 -3.30 15.34
C ASN A 77 -5.77 -2.88 14.14
N VAL A 78 -7.06 -2.62 14.34
CA VAL A 78 -7.95 -2.14 13.27
C VAL A 78 -7.56 -0.74 12.82
N ASP A 79 -7.32 0.18 13.74
CA ASP A 79 -6.91 1.55 13.41
C ASP A 79 -5.57 1.56 12.65
N ALA A 80 -4.60 0.73 13.06
CA ALA A 80 -3.33 0.58 12.38
C ALA A 80 -3.50 0.02 10.96
N SER A 81 -4.32 -1.03 10.80
CA SER A 81 -4.61 -1.62 9.50
C SER A 81 -5.35 -0.65 8.57
N ASP A 82 -6.34 0.09 9.09
CA ASP A 82 -7.10 1.07 8.31
C ASP A 82 -6.20 2.23 7.84
N THR A 83 -5.33 2.73 8.72
CA THR A 83 -4.34 3.75 8.37
C THR A 83 -3.41 3.24 7.28
N LEU A 84 -2.85 2.05 7.43
CA LEU A 84 -1.96 1.44 6.45
C LEU A 84 -2.64 1.28 5.09
N ILE A 85 -3.81 0.63 5.05
CA ILE A 85 -4.54 0.36 3.81
C ILE A 85 -4.92 1.66 3.11
N THR A 86 -5.44 2.66 3.85
CA THR A 86 -5.88 3.93 3.27
C THR A 86 -4.72 4.69 2.63
N HIS A 87 -3.58 4.77 3.30
CA HIS A 87 -2.43 5.49 2.75
C HIS A 87 -1.77 4.75 1.58
N MET A 88 -1.69 3.42 1.64
CA MET A 88 -1.18 2.63 0.51
C MET A 88 -2.12 2.68 -0.70
N GLU A 89 -3.44 2.67 -0.48
CA GLU A 89 -4.43 2.87 -1.55
C GLU A 89 -4.25 4.23 -2.25
N ASN A 90 -4.02 5.30 -1.49
CA ASN A 90 -3.76 6.63 -2.04
C ASN A 90 -2.46 6.64 -2.87
N VAL A 91 -1.38 6.04 -2.37
CA VAL A 91 -0.12 5.92 -3.13
C VAL A 91 -0.34 5.18 -4.44
N LEU A 92 -1.01 4.03 -4.43
CA LEU A 92 -1.25 3.27 -5.66
C LEU A 92 -2.16 4.02 -6.63
N ASN A 93 -3.17 4.75 -6.14
CA ASN A 93 -4.13 5.45 -7.00
C ASN A 93 -3.56 6.73 -7.61
N GLU A 94 -2.80 7.50 -6.86
CA GLU A 94 -2.34 8.82 -7.27
C GLU A 94 -0.89 8.80 -7.77
N ALA A 95 0.02 8.11 -7.08
CA ALA A 95 1.41 8.05 -7.51
C ALA A 95 1.68 6.95 -8.54
N GLY A 96 1.00 5.80 -8.48
CA GLY A 96 1.24 4.67 -9.37
C GLY A 96 1.20 5.02 -10.87
N PRO A 97 0.15 5.68 -11.39
CA PRO A 97 0.09 6.07 -12.81
C PRO A 97 1.20 7.04 -13.22
N VAL A 98 1.59 7.93 -12.30
CA VAL A 98 2.67 8.89 -12.53
C VAL A 98 4.01 8.16 -12.62
N MET A 99 4.26 7.19 -11.75
CA MET A 99 5.48 6.36 -11.79
C MET A 99 5.57 5.57 -13.10
N ILE A 100 4.47 4.99 -13.60
CA ILE A 100 4.43 4.34 -14.92
C ILE A 100 4.80 5.33 -16.02
N SER A 101 4.21 6.52 -16.00
CA SER A 101 4.49 7.55 -16.99
C SER A 101 5.96 8.00 -16.98
N LEU A 102 6.58 8.06 -15.81
CA LEU A 102 7.98 8.43 -15.62
C LEU A 102 8.95 7.29 -15.92
N SER A 103 8.49 6.03 -15.97
CA SER A 103 9.37 4.86 -16.15
C SER A 103 10.13 4.86 -17.47
N GLY A 104 9.68 5.62 -18.48
CA GLY A 104 10.43 5.85 -19.73
C GLY A 104 11.66 6.74 -19.56
N VAL A 105 11.74 7.54 -18.52
CA VAL A 105 12.75 8.57 -18.29
C VAL A 105 13.58 8.29 -17.05
N VAL A 106 12.95 7.77 -16.00
CA VAL A 106 13.55 7.50 -14.70
C VAL A 106 13.82 6.01 -14.54
N ASP A 107 14.99 5.68 -14.03
CA ASP A 107 15.31 4.35 -13.53
C ASP A 107 15.02 4.32 -12.03
N PHE A 108 13.91 3.69 -11.67
CA PHE A 108 13.44 3.60 -10.29
C PHE A 108 14.31 2.71 -9.41
N SER A 109 15.16 1.86 -10.00
CA SER A 109 16.10 1.03 -9.22
C SER A 109 17.31 1.83 -8.70
N SER A 110 17.71 2.86 -9.43
CA SER A 110 18.86 3.71 -9.10
C SER A 110 18.48 5.14 -8.69
N GLY A 111 17.22 5.52 -8.82
CA GLY A 111 16.74 6.88 -8.59
C GLY A 111 17.32 7.91 -9.56
N SER A 112 17.82 7.48 -10.73
CA SER A 112 18.52 8.33 -11.68
C SER A 112 17.80 8.39 -13.04
N LEU A 113 18.19 9.33 -13.89
CA LEU A 113 17.71 9.36 -15.27
C LEU A 113 18.30 8.20 -16.07
N LYS A 114 17.49 7.56 -16.90
CA LYS A 114 17.96 6.55 -17.83
C LYS A 114 19.00 7.10 -18.80
N SER A 115 19.96 6.28 -19.20
CA SER A 115 21.03 6.69 -20.14
C SER A 115 20.49 7.11 -21.52
N ASN A 116 19.32 6.58 -21.91
CA ASN A 116 18.59 6.98 -23.13
C ASN A 116 17.12 7.24 -22.78
N PRO A 117 16.81 8.41 -22.18
CA PRO A 117 15.45 8.72 -21.79
C PRO A 117 14.56 8.95 -23.01
N ASP A 118 13.35 8.40 -23.00
CA ASP A 118 12.32 8.74 -23.98
C ASP A 118 11.70 10.10 -23.65
N LEU A 119 12.33 11.16 -24.12
CA LEU A 119 11.87 12.53 -23.89
C LEU A 119 10.60 12.88 -24.69
N SER A 120 10.20 12.05 -25.67
CA SER A 120 9.00 12.32 -26.47
C SER A 120 7.71 12.14 -25.68
N SER A 121 7.77 11.39 -24.59
CA SER A 121 6.66 11.16 -23.65
C SER A 121 6.51 12.26 -22.60
N LEU A 122 7.48 13.18 -22.46
CA LEU A 122 7.46 14.24 -21.46
C LEU A 122 6.46 15.34 -21.84
N ASN A 123 5.41 15.46 -21.06
CA ASN A 123 4.48 16.57 -21.09
C ASN A 123 4.85 17.56 -19.95
N PRO A 124 4.74 18.90 -20.14
CA PRO A 124 5.00 19.88 -19.09
C PRO A 124 4.21 19.63 -17.78
N SER A 125 2.98 19.09 -17.87
CA SER A 125 2.18 18.73 -16.69
C SER A 125 2.78 17.57 -15.87
N MET A 126 3.60 16.71 -16.46
CA MET A 126 4.20 15.56 -15.74
C MET A 126 5.05 15.99 -14.54
N TRP A 127 5.63 17.18 -14.58
CA TRP A 127 6.40 17.69 -13.43
C TRP A 127 5.50 18.09 -12.26
N ASP A 128 4.31 18.61 -12.57
CA ASP A 128 3.31 18.91 -11.54
C ASP A 128 2.71 17.64 -10.99
N ASP A 129 2.39 16.69 -11.85
CA ASP A 129 1.91 15.34 -11.47
C ASP A 129 2.95 14.61 -10.62
N ALA A 130 4.23 14.65 -11.00
CA ALA A 130 5.33 14.06 -10.23
C ALA A 130 5.49 14.70 -8.85
N ARG A 131 5.30 16.02 -8.74
CA ARG A 131 5.36 16.74 -7.47
C ARG A 131 4.21 16.35 -6.55
N GLU A 132 3.01 16.20 -7.09
CA GLU A 132 1.85 15.76 -6.30
C GLU A 132 1.99 14.29 -5.88
N ALA A 133 2.47 13.41 -6.78
CA ALA A 133 2.78 12.03 -6.44
C ALA A 133 3.83 11.93 -5.31
N ALA A 134 4.90 12.72 -5.37
CA ALA A 134 5.91 12.77 -4.32
C ALA A 134 5.33 13.24 -2.97
N LYS A 135 4.37 14.17 -2.99
CA LYS A 135 3.67 14.63 -1.80
C LYS A 135 2.81 13.52 -1.20
N VAL A 136 2.04 12.80 -2.02
CA VAL A 136 1.23 11.65 -1.57
C VAL A 136 2.10 10.57 -0.94
N ILE A 137 3.23 10.22 -1.56
CA ILE A 137 4.20 9.25 -1.01
C ILE A 137 4.74 9.74 0.34
N LYS A 138 5.11 11.02 0.43
CA LYS A 138 5.60 11.61 1.69
C LYS A 138 4.55 11.56 2.79
N GLU A 139 3.29 11.93 2.50
CA GLU A 139 2.20 11.90 3.46
C GLU A 139 1.91 10.47 3.94
N ALA A 140 1.91 9.51 3.02
CA ALA A 140 1.75 8.08 3.36
C ALA A 140 2.90 7.61 4.26
N ARG A 141 4.14 7.97 3.92
CA ARG A 141 5.33 7.64 4.70
C ARG A 141 5.23 8.19 6.12
N GLU A 142 4.89 9.47 6.28
CA GLU A 142 4.75 10.11 7.59
C GLU A 142 3.64 9.46 8.43
N ALA A 143 2.49 9.17 7.84
CA ALA A 143 1.38 8.52 8.51
C ALA A 143 1.72 7.09 8.97
N ILE A 144 2.35 6.28 8.09
CA ILE A 144 2.69 4.89 8.38
C ILE A 144 3.86 4.81 9.39
N HIS A 145 4.82 5.74 9.33
CA HIS A 145 5.84 5.86 10.39
C HIS A 145 5.26 6.29 11.74
N GLY A 146 4.14 7.02 11.74
CA GLY A 146 3.41 7.42 12.95
C GLY A 146 2.63 6.30 13.63
N ILE A 147 2.43 5.13 13.00
CA ILE A 147 1.73 4.00 13.60
C ILE A 147 2.54 3.46 14.79
N ASP A 148 1.94 3.44 15.99
CA ASP A 148 2.54 2.75 17.14
C ASP A 148 2.41 1.23 16.96
N THR A 149 3.53 0.55 16.79
CA THR A 149 3.57 -0.90 16.58
C THR A 149 3.55 -1.70 17.88
N ALA A 150 3.59 -1.06 19.05
CA ALA A 150 3.55 -1.76 20.33
C ALA A 150 2.20 -2.45 20.57
N GLY A 151 2.25 -3.77 20.71
CA GLY A 151 1.06 -4.60 20.98
C GLY A 151 0.16 -4.83 19.76
N LEU A 152 0.65 -4.60 18.54
CA LEU A 152 0.00 -5.08 17.33
C LEU A 152 0.15 -6.60 17.19
N LEU A 153 -0.80 -7.20 16.48
CA LEU A 153 -0.66 -8.59 16.03
C LEU A 153 0.57 -8.72 15.12
N PRO A 154 1.26 -9.87 15.12
CA PRO A 154 2.46 -10.07 14.31
C PRO A 154 2.27 -9.71 12.83
N ASP A 155 1.16 -10.11 12.22
CA ASP A 155 0.88 -9.84 10.82
C ASP A 155 0.70 -8.34 10.54
N VAL A 156 -0.02 -7.62 11.41
CA VAL A 156 -0.18 -6.16 11.29
C VAL A 156 1.14 -5.43 11.51
N HIS A 157 1.92 -5.88 12.49
CA HIS A 157 3.26 -5.34 12.76
C HIS A 157 4.18 -5.51 11.54
N ASN A 158 4.22 -6.70 10.95
CA ASN A 158 5.03 -6.99 9.77
C ASN A 158 4.58 -6.15 8.56
N ALA A 159 3.26 -6.07 8.29
CA ALA A 159 2.73 -5.26 7.21
C ALA A 159 3.10 -3.77 7.35
N VAL A 160 3.06 -3.22 8.56
CA VAL A 160 3.51 -1.84 8.82
C VAL A 160 5.00 -1.69 8.59
N HIS A 161 5.81 -2.68 8.99
CA HIS A 161 7.26 -2.68 8.77
C HIS A 161 7.60 -2.70 7.28
N ASP A 162 7.03 -3.63 6.53
CA ASP A 162 7.25 -3.80 5.09
C ASP A 162 6.83 -2.54 4.31
N ALA A 163 5.70 -1.93 4.68
CA ALA A 163 5.27 -0.69 4.07
C ALA A 163 6.21 0.50 4.36
N ARG A 164 6.80 0.57 5.57
CA ARG A 164 7.82 1.57 5.89
C ARG A 164 9.06 1.39 5.02
N GLU A 165 9.57 0.18 4.89
CA GLU A 165 10.74 -0.12 4.05
C GLU A 165 10.47 0.24 2.60
N MET A 166 9.32 -0.18 2.04
CA MET A 166 8.92 0.14 0.67
C MET A 166 8.84 1.65 0.42
N LEU A 167 8.18 2.40 1.32
CA LEU A 167 8.04 3.86 1.16
C LEU A 167 9.36 4.60 1.35
N ASP A 168 10.25 4.10 2.22
CA ASP A 168 11.59 4.64 2.38
C ASP A 168 12.45 4.42 1.14
N GLU A 169 12.27 3.30 0.44
CA GLU A 169 12.96 3.02 -0.82
C GLU A 169 12.47 3.92 -1.95
N VAL A 170 11.16 4.08 -2.09
CA VAL A 170 10.56 4.93 -3.15
C VAL A 170 10.83 6.42 -2.92
N TYR A 171 11.01 6.85 -1.67
CA TYR A 171 11.24 8.26 -1.33
C TYR A 171 12.70 8.70 -1.46
N ARG A 172 13.66 7.79 -1.63
CA ARG A 172 15.10 8.12 -1.83
C ARG A 172 15.39 8.67 -3.20
#